data_35e5957620bc1a235c5755cf9cb01a8f
#
_entry.id   35e5957620bc1a235c5755cf9cb01a8f
#
_cell.length_a   1.000
_cell.length_b   1.000
_cell.length_c   1.000
_cell.angle_alpha   90.00
_cell.angle_beta   90.00
_cell.angle_gamma   90.00
#
_symmetry.space_group_name_H-M   'P 1'
#
loop_
_entity.id
_entity.type
_entity.pdbx_description
1 polymer ?
#
loop_
_entity_poly.entity_id
_entity_poly.type
_entity_poly.pdbx_seq_one_letter_code
_entity_poly.pdbx_strand_id
1 'polypeptide(L)'
;LPGFVRERWHADFVVNHGTVMRPAECPGLVARLDGERVGLLTYHVDAQGLEVVSLDSLREGVGVGHALLDAAEAEARRQGCRRFWLVTTNDNLRALGIYQRRGMRLVALRAGAMDEARRTLKPELAEIGNDGIPLRDELELELQLD
;
A
#
# COMPACT_ATOMS: atom_id res chain seq x y z
N LEU A 1 12.85 11.04 -0.86
CA LEU A 1 11.58 10.38 -0.60
C LEU A 1 10.52 11.30 0.03
N PRO A 2 10.83 12.10 1.10
CA PRO A 2 9.80 12.97 1.67
C PRO A 2 9.17 13.92 0.66
N GLY A 3 9.96 14.55 -0.20
CA GLY A 3 9.44 15.44 -1.23
C GLY A 3 8.54 14.72 -2.23
N PHE A 4 8.97 13.53 -2.66
CA PHE A 4 8.19 12.71 -3.58
C PHE A 4 6.83 12.34 -2.97
N VAL A 5 6.81 11.90 -1.71
CA VAL A 5 5.59 11.52 -1.02
C VAL A 5 4.62 12.70 -0.93
N ARG A 6 5.10 13.87 -0.55
CA ARG A 6 4.26 15.06 -0.44
C ARG A 6 3.68 15.49 -1.78
N GLU A 7 4.49 15.50 -2.82
CA GLU A 7 4.03 15.89 -4.14
C GLU A 7 2.91 14.98 -4.63
N ARG A 8 3.06 13.69 -4.37
CA ARG A 8 2.16 12.68 -4.92
C ARG A 8 0.88 12.53 -4.14
N TRP A 9 0.98 12.60 -2.81
CA TRP A 9 -0.12 12.20 -1.91
C TRP A 9 -0.85 13.38 -1.28
N HIS A 10 -0.33 14.58 -1.42
CA HIS A 10 -0.90 15.79 -0.80
C HIS A 10 -1.07 15.66 0.72
N ALA A 11 -0.48 14.64 1.33
CA ALA A 11 -0.52 14.36 2.75
C ALA A 11 0.74 13.58 3.11
N ASP A 12 1.20 13.72 4.35
CA ASP A 12 2.42 13.06 4.81
C ASP A 12 2.15 11.79 5.62
N PHE A 13 0.92 11.34 5.69
CA PHE A 13 0.59 10.10 6.39
C PHE A 13 -0.58 9.36 5.75
N VAL A 14 -0.66 8.05 6.04
CA VAL A 14 -1.78 7.19 5.68
C VAL A 14 -2.28 6.50 6.94
N VAL A 15 -3.52 6.00 6.91
CA VAL A 15 -4.08 5.23 8.01
C VAL A 15 -4.29 3.81 7.53
N ASN A 16 -3.49 2.89 8.06
CA ASN A 16 -3.58 1.46 7.74
C ASN A 16 -3.88 0.71 9.04
N HIS A 17 -4.86 -0.18 9.02
CA HIS A 17 -5.28 -0.98 10.17
C HIS A 17 -5.42 -0.16 11.46
N GLY A 18 -6.00 1.04 11.32
CA GLY A 18 -6.22 1.95 12.46
C GLY A 18 -4.98 2.68 12.97
N THR A 19 -3.84 2.51 12.31
CA THR A 19 -2.57 3.10 12.71
C THR A 19 -2.15 4.18 11.72
N VAL A 20 -1.72 5.33 12.25
CA VAL A 20 -1.14 6.39 11.44
C VAL A 20 0.27 5.97 11.04
N MET A 21 0.53 5.91 9.75
CA MET A 21 1.84 5.57 9.22
C MET A 21 2.32 6.68 8.30
N ARG A 22 3.62 7.00 8.40
CA ARG A 22 4.22 8.07 7.61
C ARG A 22 5.18 7.49 6.59
N PRO A 23 4.77 7.40 5.31
CA PRO A 23 5.63 6.80 4.27
C PRO A 23 7.01 7.45 4.19
N ALA A 24 7.11 8.76 4.43
CA ALA A 24 8.38 9.46 4.38
C ALA A 24 9.37 9.01 5.46
N GLU A 25 8.89 8.35 6.51
CA GLU A 25 9.70 7.82 7.62
C GLU A 25 9.99 6.33 7.45
N CYS A 26 9.45 5.70 6.42
CA CYS A 26 9.63 4.28 6.15
C CYS A 26 10.75 4.06 5.13
N PRO A 27 11.43 2.90 5.18
CA PRO A 27 12.31 2.52 4.09
C PRO A 27 11.51 2.38 2.79
N GLY A 28 12.15 2.62 1.67
CA GLY A 28 11.47 2.63 0.40
C GLY A 28 12.28 2.04 -0.73
N LEU A 29 11.56 1.66 -1.78
CA LEU A 29 12.10 1.17 -3.04
C LEU A 29 11.66 2.13 -4.14
N VAL A 30 12.58 2.54 -4.98
CA VAL A 30 12.30 3.48 -6.07
C VAL A 30 12.47 2.75 -7.39
N ALA A 31 11.47 2.87 -8.25
CA ALA A 31 11.57 2.39 -9.63
C ALA A 31 12.06 3.53 -10.51
N ARG A 32 13.02 3.25 -11.38
CA ARG A 32 13.54 4.21 -12.35
C ARG A 32 13.40 3.67 -13.76
N LEU A 33 13.09 4.56 -14.67
CA LEU A 33 13.03 4.26 -16.10
C LEU A 33 13.77 5.37 -16.82
N ASP A 34 14.81 5.01 -17.57
CA ASP A 34 15.67 5.98 -18.26
C ASP A 34 16.22 7.08 -17.34
N GLY A 35 16.57 6.68 -16.10
CA GLY A 35 17.11 7.59 -15.10
C GLY A 35 16.08 8.39 -14.32
N GLU A 36 14.82 8.35 -14.72
CA GLU A 36 13.75 9.06 -14.02
C GLU A 36 13.04 8.19 -13.00
N ARG A 37 12.60 8.80 -11.91
CA ARG A 37 11.79 8.11 -10.90
C ARG A 37 10.37 7.94 -11.44
N VAL A 38 9.94 6.70 -11.57
CA VAL A 38 8.61 6.39 -12.08
C VAL A 38 7.73 5.68 -11.07
N GLY A 39 8.24 5.37 -9.90
CA GLY A 39 7.44 4.75 -8.85
C GLY A 39 8.16 4.70 -7.52
N LEU A 40 7.37 4.53 -6.46
CA LEU A 40 7.86 4.44 -5.09
C LEU A 40 7.00 3.45 -4.32
N LEU A 41 7.65 2.55 -3.59
CA LEU A 41 7.00 1.68 -2.62
C LEU A 41 7.69 1.90 -1.28
N THR A 42 6.91 2.12 -0.22
CA THR A 42 7.46 2.17 1.13
C THR A 42 6.95 0.97 1.92
N TYR A 43 7.73 0.53 2.88
CA TYR A 43 7.40 -0.66 3.65
C TYR A 43 7.84 -0.53 5.10
N HIS A 44 7.29 -1.38 5.94
CA HIS A 44 7.62 -1.48 7.36
C HIS A 44 7.86 -2.94 7.69
N VAL A 45 8.91 -3.22 8.45
CA VAL A 45 9.24 -4.59 8.87
C VAL A 45 9.18 -4.67 10.39
N ASP A 46 8.45 -5.65 10.90
CA ASP A 46 8.38 -5.95 12.32
C ASP A 46 8.18 -7.46 12.52
N ALA A 47 7.78 -7.86 13.74
CA ALA A 47 7.56 -9.28 14.06
C ALA A 47 6.46 -9.92 13.22
N GLN A 48 5.54 -9.13 12.65
CA GLN A 48 4.45 -9.63 11.82
C GLN A 48 4.85 -9.83 10.36
N GLY A 49 6.01 -9.35 9.95
CA GLY A 49 6.51 -9.49 8.59
C GLY A 49 6.81 -8.16 7.93
N LEU A 50 6.80 -8.15 6.60
CA LEU A 50 6.95 -6.93 5.82
C LEU A 50 5.58 -6.46 5.35
N GLU A 51 5.21 -5.26 5.78
CA GLU A 51 4.00 -4.59 5.34
C GLU A 51 4.32 -3.56 4.26
N VAL A 52 3.64 -3.62 3.11
CA VAL A 52 3.69 -2.54 2.13
C VAL A 52 2.83 -1.40 2.66
N VAL A 53 3.45 -0.26 2.96
CA VAL A 53 2.77 0.90 3.53
C VAL A 53 2.16 1.78 2.45
N SER A 54 2.90 1.99 1.37
CA SER A 54 2.43 2.77 0.23
C SER A 54 3.02 2.23 -1.06
N LEU A 55 2.26 2.37 -2.15
CA LEU A 55 2.70 1.99 -3.48
C LEU A 55 2.16 3.02 -4.46
N ASP A 56 3.05 3.67 -5.18
CA ASP A 56 2.68 4.67 -6.17
C ASP A 56 3.45 4.46 -7.45
N SER A 57 2.75 4.57 -8.57
CA SER A 57 3.34 4.46 -9.90
C SER A 57 2.97 5.71 -10.69
N LEU A 58 3.99 6.37 -11.25
CA LEU A 58 3.81 7.56 -12.08
C LEU A 58 3.54 7.20 -13.53
N ARG A 59 3.80 5.96 -13.93
CA ARG A 59 3.54 5.46 -15.27
C ARG A 59 2.77 4.15 -15.21
N GLU A 60 1.53 4.18 -15.62
CA GLU A 60 0.71 2.99 -15.69
C GLU A 60 1.00 2.21 -16.97
N GLY A 61 0.76 0.91 -16.93
CA GLY A 61 0.86 0.05 -18.10
C GLY A 61 2.26 -0.39 -18.49
N VAL A 62 3.28 0.02 -17.73
CA VAL A 62 4.68 -0.37 -18.00
C VAL A 62 5.26 -1.30 -16.92
N GLY A 63 4.43 -1.84 -16.04
CA GLY A 63 4.86 -2.82 -15.06
C GLY A 63 5.58 -2.28 -13.84
N VAL A 64 5.54 -0.98 -13.59
CA VAL A 64 6.24 -0.36 -12.45
C VAL A 64 5.76 -0.91 -11.12
N GLY A 65 4.43 -0.99 -10.93
CA GLY A 65 3.86 -1.52 -9.69
C GLY A 65 4.25 -2.98 -9.44
N HIS A 66 4.22 -3.81 -10.48
CA HIS A 66 4.64 -5.21 -10.37
C HIS A 66 6.11 -5.33 -10.02
N ALA A 67 6.97 -4.53 -10.65
CA ALA A 67 8.40 -4.55 -10.37
C ALA A 67 8.69 -4.15 -8.92
N LEU A 68 7.99 -3.14 -8.41
CA LEU A 68 8.13 -2.71 -7.02
C LEU A 68 7.65 -3.78 -6.04
N LEU A 69 6.54 -4.43 -6.33
CA LEU A 69 6.03 -5.52 -5.49
C LEU A 69 6.98 -6.73 -5.51
N ASP A 70 7.56 -7.06 -6.67
CA ASP A 70 8.56 -8.12 -6.78
C ASP A 70 9.78 -7.80 -5.91
N ALA A 71 10.26 -6.57 -5.98
CA ALA A 71 11.41 -6.14 -5.19
C ALA A 71 11.12 -6.13 -3.69
N ALA A 72 9.92 -5.74 -3.29
CA ALA A 72 9.50 -5.75 -1.89
C ALA A 72 9.39 -7.17 -1.36
N GLU A 73 8.86 -8.08 -2.14
CA GLU A 73 8.77 -9.49 -1.77
C GLU A 73 10.18 -10.10 -1.61
N ALA A 74 11.10 -9.77 -2.53
CA ALA A 74 12.48 -10.20 -2.43
C ALA A 74 13.15 -9.64 -1.16
N GLU A 75 12.87 -8.40 -0.81
CA GLU A 75 13.39 -7.78 0.41
C GLU A 75 12.85 -8.47 1.65
N ALA A 76 11.58 -8.84 1.66
CA ALA A 76 10.96 -9.58 2.75
C ALA A 76 11.67 -10.93 2.95
N ARG A 77 11.94 -11.65 1.86
CA ARG A 77 12.67 -12.93 1.91
C ARG A 77 14.09 -12.74 2.40
N ARG A 78 14.77 -11.68 1.93
CA ARG A 78 16.14 -11.37 2.35
C ARG A 78 16.23 -11.12 3.85
N GLN A 79 15.21 -10.48 4.41
CA GLN A 79 15.15 -10.17 5.86
C GLN A 79 14.62 -11.35 6.69
N GLY A 80 14.26 -12.47 6.07
CA GLY A 80 13.73 -13.62 6.79
C GLY A 80 12.30 -13.50 7.24
N CYS A 81 11.55 -12.58 6.64
CA CYS A 81 10.13 -12.42 6.95
C CYS A 81 9.35 -13.64 6.46
N ARG A 82 8.38 -14.06 7.24
CA ARG A 82 7.48 -15.17 6.87
C ARG A 82 6.18 -14.69 6.25
N ARG A 83 5.91 -13.40 6.37
CA ARG A 83 4.67 -12.81 5.91
C ARG A 83 4.96 -11.53 5.12
N PHE A 84 4.34 -11.43 3.97
CA PHE A 84 4.33 -10.23 3.13
C PHE A 84 2.87 -9.81 3.02
N TRP A 85 2.54 -8.58 3.44
CA TRP A 85 1.14 -8.21 3.56
C TRP A 85 0.91 -6.73 3.32
N LEU A 86 -0.35 -6.39 3.10
CA LEU A 86 -0.77 -5.01 2.92
C LEU A 86 -2.26 -4.88 3.23
N VAL A 87 -2.69 -3.64 3.32
CA VAL A 87 -4.11 -3.31 3.38
C VAL A 87 -4.46 -2.44 2.19
N THR A 88 -5.71 -2.52 1.77
CA THR A 88 -6.27 -1.65 0.74
C THR A 88 -7.73 -1.38 1.07
N THR A 89 -8.41 -0.62 0.26
CA THR A 89 -9.80 -0.22 0.52
C THR A 89 -10.76 -0.88 -0.45
N ASN A 90 -12.02 -0.93 -0.05
CA ASN A 90 -13.08 -1.63 -0.78
C ASN A 90 -13.33 -1.07 -2.19
N ASP A 91 -12.95 0.17 -2.43
CA ASP A 91 -13.12 0.82 -3.74
C ASP A 91 -11.96 0.55 -4.71
N ASN A 92 -10.87 -0.01 -4.24
CA ASN A 92 -9.66 -0.20 -5.05
C ASN A 92 -9.70 -1.53 -5.77
N LEU A 93 -10.63 -1.66 -6.71
CA LEU A 93 -10.89 -2.92 -7.42
C LEU A 93 -9.70 -3.38 -8.25
N ARG A 94 -9.00 -2.43 -8.87
CA ARG A 94 -7.82 -2.74 -9.69
C ARG A 94 -6.72 -3.36 -8.83
N ALA A 95 -6.43 -2.75 -7.69
CA ALA A 95 -5.40 -3.25 -6.77
C ALA A 95 -5.79 -4.61 -6.20
N LEU A 96 -7.05 -4.79 -5.82
CA LEU A 96 -7.55 -6.07 -5.33
C LEU A 96 -7.33 -7.18 -6.35
N GLY A 97 -7.60 -6.89 -7.63
CA GLY A 97 -7.36 -7.85 -8.71
C GLY A 97 -5.88 -8.19 -8.85
N ILE A 98 -5.01 -7.16 -8.85
CA ILE A 98 -3.58 -7.34 -9.01
C ILE A 98 -3.01 -8.20 -7.87
N TYR A 99 -3.34 -7.87 -6.63
CA TYR A 99 -2.81 -8.59 -5.47
C TYR A 99 -3.23 -10.06 -5.46
N GLN A 100 -4.50 -10.32 -5.77
CA GLN A 100 -5.00 -11.70 -5.80
C GLN A 100 -4.37 -12.51 -6.94
N ARG A 101 -4.18 -11.91 -8.11
CA ARG A 101 -3.50 -12.58 -9.22
C ARG A 101 -2.02 -12.87 -8.90
N ARG A 102 -1.42 -12.08 -8.01
CA ARG A 102 -0.05 -12.33 -7.53
C ARG A 102 0.00 -13.44 -6.47
N GLY A 103 -1.12 -13.99 -6.07
CA GLY A 103 -1.19 -15.06 -5.08
C GLY A 103 -1.47 -14.60 -3.67
N MET A 104 -1.69 -13.31 -3.45
CA MET A 104 -2.05 -12.82 -2.12
C MET A 104 -3.48 -13.22 -1.78
N ARG A 105 -3.73 -13.54 -0.52
CA ARG A 105 -5.04 -13.98 -0.05
C ARG A 105 -5.68 -12.93 0.82
N LEU A 106 -6.99 -12.76 0.67
CA LEU A 106 -7.78 -11.93 1.56
C LEU A 106 -7.91 -12.64 2.90
N VAL A 107 -7.46 -11.98 3.97
CA VAL A 107 -7.45 -12.58 5.30
C VAL A 107 -8.27 -11.81 6.31
N ALA A 108 -8.61 -10.55 6.04
CA ALA A 108 -9.43 -9.76 6.95
C ALA A 108 -10.21 -8.68 6.20
N LEU A 109 -11.39 -8.41 6.71
CA LEU A 109 -12.22 -7.28 6.30
C LEU A 109 -12.55 -6.49 7.56
N ARG A 110 -12.24 -5.21 7.56
CA ARG A 110 -12.59 -4.32 8.67
C ARG A 110 -13.69 -3.39 8.21
N ALA A 111 -14.91 -3.80 8.46
CA ALA A 111 -16.11 -3.05 8.07
C ALA A 111 -16.12 -1.71 8.79
N GLY A 112 -16.35 -0.63 8.03
CA GLY A 112 -16.44 0.72 8.58
C GLY A 112 -15.11 1.36 8.97
N ALA A 113 -13.96 0.72 8.66
CA ALA A 113 -12.66 1.24 9.04
C ALA A 113 -12.38 2.63 8.46
N MET A 114 -12.83 2.92 7.24
CA MET A 114 -12.63 4.22 6.61
C MET A 114 -13.54 5.29 7.22
N ASP A 115 -14.75 4.93 7.62
CA ASP A 115 -15.64 5.85 8.34
C ASP A 115 -15.02 6.21 9.68
N GLU A 116 -14.47 5.24 10.39
CA GLU A 116 -13.79 5.44 11.67
C GLU A 116 -12.56 6.35 11.50
N ALA A 117 -11.72 6.06 10.50
CA ALA A 117 -10.53 6.86 10.23
C ALA A 117 -10.90 8.31 9.88
N ARG A 118 -11.96 8.51 9.13
CA ARG A 118 -12.44 9.84 8.75
C ARG A 118 -12.91 10.63 9.97
N ARG A 119 -13.56 9.97 10.91
CA ARG A 119 -14.04 10.64 12.14
C ARG A 119 -12.92 10.98 13.10
N THR A 120 -11.87 10.14 13.17
CA THR A 120 -10.90 10.21 14.28
C THR A 120 -9.51 10.67 13.87
N LEU A 121 -9.02 10.25 12.71
CA LEU A 121 -7.61 10.41 12.34
C LEU A 121 -7.39 11.25 11.08
N LYS A 122 -8.28 11.16 10.12
CA LYS A 122 -8.08 11.79 8.81
C LYS A 122 -9.39 12.29 8.24
N PRO A 123 -9.88 13.45 8.71
CA PRO A 123 -11.17 14.02 8.28
C PRO A 123 -11.27 14.27 6.77
N GLU A 124 -10.14 14.47 6.10
CA GLU A 124 -10.10 14.76 4.67
C GLU A 124 -10.27 13.54 3.77
N LEU A 125 -10.39 12.32 4.33
CA LEU A 125 -10.65 11.14 3.52
C LEU A 125 -11.95 11.32 2.74
N ALA A 126 -11.90 11.03 1.44
CA ALA A 126 -13.08 11.12 0.58
C ALA A 126 -14.18 10.16 1.04
N GLU A 127 -15.43 10.55 0.87
CA GLU A 127 -16.56 9.67 1.15
C GLU A 127 -16.84 8.72 -0.01
N ILE A 128 -16.58 9.17 -1.23
CA ILE A 128 -16.75 8.39 -2.45
C ILE A 128 -15.37 8.15 -3.04
N GLY A 129 -15.04 6.91 -3.26
CA GLY A 129 -13.76 6.50 -3.82
C GLY A 129 -13.80 6.21 -5.30
N ASN A 130 -12.92 5.32 -5.73
CA ASN A 130 -12.80 4.92 -7.12
C ASN A 130 -14.09 4.31 -7.65
N ASP A 131 -14.40 4.56 -8.90
CA ASP A 131 -15.56 3.99 -9.60
C ASP A 131 -16.89 4.36 -8.95
N GLY A 132 -16.94 5.46 -8.20
CA GLY A 132 -18.15 5.89 -7.50
C GLY A 132 -18.50 5.03 -6.30
N ILE A 133 -17.61 4.16 -5.86
CA ILE A 133 -17.86 3.27 -4.73
C ILE A 133 -17.64 4.01 -3.42
N PRO A 134 -18.59 3.96 -2.48
CA PRO A 134 -18.36 4.58 -1.16
C PRO A 134 -17.12 3.99 -0.48
N LEU A 135 -16.27 4.86 0.00
CA LEU A 135 -15.03 4.48 0.69
C LEU A 135 -15.34 4.19 2.16
N ARG A 136 -15.46 2.93 2.51
CA ARG A 136 -15.93 2.49 3.83
C ARG A 136 -15.04 1.50 4.55
N ASP A 137 -14.51 0.52 3.82
CA ASP A 137 -13.98 -0.69 4.42
C ASP A 137 -12.52 -0.89 4.05
N GLU A 138 -11.80 -1.56 4.95
CA GLU A 138 -10.41 -1.94 4.73
C GLU A 138 -10.30 -3.44 4.57
N LEU A 139 -9.49 -3.86 3.62
CA LEU A 139 -9.22 -5.26 3.32
C LEU A 139 -7.74 -5.55 3.52
N GLU A 140 -7.44 -6.65 4.18
CA GLU A 140 -6.07 -7.08 4.40
C GLU A 140 -5.78 -8.32 3.56
N LEU A 141 -4.65 -8.28 2.85
CA LEU A 141 -4.17 -9.39 2.03
C LEU A 141 -2.77 -9.78 2.45
N GLU A 142 -2.48 -11.06 2.33
CA GLU A 142 -1.15 -11.56 2.68
C GLU A 142 -0.67 -12.64 1.73
N LEU A 143 0.66 -12.77 1.68
CA LEU A 143 1.35 -13.88 1.05
C LEU A 143 2.24 -14.52 2.10
N GLN A 144 2.09 -15.82 2.33
CA GLN A 144 2.97 -16.56 3.22
C GLN A 144 4.28 -16.84 2.48
N LEU A 145 5.41 -16.53 3.12
CA LEU A 145 6.73 -16.75 2.57
C LEU A 145 7.37 -17.96 3.23
N ASP A 146 8.09 -18.74 2.43
CA ASP A 146 8.80 -19.92 2.92
C ASP A 146 10.13 -19.57 3.59
#